data_d5c234d8b2e1d1bbe12288eb78461509
#
_entry.id   d5c234d8b2e1d1bbe12288eb78461509
#
_cell.length_a   1.000
_cell.length_b   1.000
_cell.length_c   1.000
_cell.angle_alpha   90.00
_cell.angle_beta   90.00
_cell.angle_gamma   90.00
#
_symmetry.space_group_name_H-M   'P 1'
#
loop_
_entity.id
_entity.type
_entity.pdbx_description
1 polymer ?
#
loop_
_entity_poly.entity_id
_entity_poly.type
_entity_poly.pdbx_seq_one_letter_code
_entity_poly.pdbx_strand_id
1 'polypeptide(L)'
;MQSFIKQANAFSSARKPFFFLIDFEQKQPVLLPLAECSSHQIFFQFPTCNNVSFSDFDKQFEFSRRPLKFDRYQTAFKLVKNEIQKGNSYLLNLAFPTQIQTNYSLKEIFIKSQAKYKLLYQDKFVCFSPETF
;
A
#
# COMPACT_ATOMS: atom_id res chain seq x y z
N MET A 1 -15.64 -14.00 -3.94
CA MET A 1 -14.93 -14.42 -2.71
C MET A 1 -14.73 -15.93 -2.58
N GLN A 2 -15.74 -16.79 -2.73
CA GLN A 2 -15.58 -18.25 -2.59
C GLN A 2 -14.55 -18.87 -3.54
N SER A 3 -14.55 -18.45 -4.82
CA SER A 3 -13.55 -18.91 -5.81
C SER A 3 -12.13 -18.49 -5.41
N PHE A 4 -11.95 -17.26 -4.91
CA PHE A 4 -10.69 -16.76 -4.41
C PHE A 4 -10.16 -17.62 -3.25
N ILE A 5 -11.01 -17.90 -2.25
CA ILE A 5 -10.64 -18.73 -1.09
C ILE A 5 -10.21 -20.14 -1.53
N LYS A 6 -11.00 -20.75 -2.44
CA LYS A 6 -10.68 -22.08 -2.97
C LYS A 6 -9.32 -22.11 -3.67
N GLN A 7 -9.03 -21.11 -4.48
CA GLN A 7 -7.77 -21.02 -5.21
C GLN A 7 -6.58 -20.72 -4.27
N ALA A 8 -6.74 -19.82 -3.30
CA ALA A 8 -5.73 -19.53 -2.29
C ALA A 8 -5.38 -20.79 -1.48
N ASN A 9 -6.39 -21.55 -1.05
CA ASN A 9 -6.19 -22.81 -0.35
C ASN A 9 -5.47 -23.85 -1.23
N ALA A 10 -5.79 -23.91 -2.52
CA ALA A 10 -5.09 -24.81 -3.46
C ALA A 10 -3.60 -24.45 -3.60
N PHE A 11 -3.26 -23.16 -3.74
CA PHE A 11 -1.87 -22.72 -3.78
C PHE A 11 -1.14 -23.02 -2.46
N SER A 12 -1.80 -22.77 -1.33
CA SER A 12 -1.24 -23.05 0.00
C SER A 12 -0.97 -24.56 0.19
N SER A 13 -1.94 -25.41 -0.14
CA SER A 13 -1.78 -26.87 -0.05
C SER A 13 -0.67 -27.40 -0.96
N ALA A 14 -0.51 -26.80 -2.12
CA ALA A 14 0.55 -27.11 -3.09
C ALA A 14 1.92 -26.46 -2.72
N ARG A 15 1.99 -25.70 -1.63
CA ARG A 15 3.16 -24.90 -1.21
C ARG A 15 3.68 -23.98 -2.32
N LYS A 16 2.79 -23.46 -3.14
CA LYS A 16 3.10 -22.49 -4.19
C LYS A 16 3.00 -21.08 -3.62
N PRO A 17 4.06 -20.28 -3.63
CA PRO A 17 3.99 -18.90 -3.18
C PRO A 17 3.08 -18.08 -4.12
N PHE A 18 2.25 -17.24 -3.55
CA PHE A 18 1.30 -16.42 -4.29
C PHE A 18 1.17 -15.02 -3.69
N PHE A 19 0.83 -14.08 -4.55
CA PHE A 19 0.44 -12.72 -4.18
C PHE A 19 -1.08 -12.66 -4.07
N PHE A 20 -1.58 -11.91 -3.10
CA PHE A 20 -2.99 -11.55 -3.05
C PHE A 20 -3.20 -10.11 -2.63
N LEU A 21 -4.26 -9.51 -3.13
CA LEU A 21 -4.75 -8.20 -2.76
C LEU A 21 -6.27 -8.28 -2.65
N ILE A 22 -6.82 -7.83 -1.53
CA ILE A 22 -8.27 -7.79 -1.30
C ILE A 22 -8.65 -6.33 -1.04
N ASP A 23 -9.51 -5.79 -1.88
CA ASP A 23 -10.08 -4.46 -1.68
C ASP A 23 -11.05 -4.47 -0.48
N PHE A 24 -11.21 -3.30 0.14
CA PHE A 24 -12.05 -3.16 1.34
C PHE A 24 -13.47 -3.69 1.15
N GLU A 25 -14.04 -3.48 -0.03
CA GLU A 25 -15.41 -3.96 -0.36
C GLU A 25 -15.43 -5.41 -0.85
N GLN A 26 -14.29 -6.08 -0.98
CA GLN A 26 -14.15 -7.47 -1.45
C GLN A 26 -14.79 -7.74 -2.82
N LYS A 27 -14.84 -6.73 -3.68
CA LYS A 27 -15.44 -6.81 -5.01
C LYS A 27 -14.48 -7.27 -6.09
N GLN A 28 -13.19 -6.94 -5.93
CA GLN A 28 -12.16 -7.21 -6.94
C GLN A 28 -10.90 -7.83 -6.32
N PRO A 29 -11.02 -8.97 -5.65
CA PRO A 29 -9.86 -9.65 -5.08
C PRO A 29 -8.92 -10.13 -6.20
N VAL A 30 -7.62 -9.90 -6.01
CA VAL A 30 -6.56 -10.36 -6.92
C VAL A 30 -5.82 -11.51 -6.28
N LEU A 31 -5.55 -12.56 -7.02
CA LEU A 31 -4.75 -13.69 -6.61
C LEU A 31 -3.91 -14.17 -7.80
N LEU A 32 -2.61 -14.22 -7.63
CA LEU A 32 -1.66 -14.57 -8.69
C LEU A 32 -0.52 -15.43 -8.13
N PRO A 33 -0.04 -16.43 -8.88
CA PRO A 33 1.26 -17.04 -8.57
C PRO A 33 2.34 -15.95 -8.46
N LEU A 34 3.25 -16.08 -7.53
CA LEU A 34 4.27 -15.05 -7.29
C LEU A 34 5.13 -14.80 -8.54
N ALA A 35 5.39 -15.85 -9.34
CA ALA A 35 6.15 -15.76 -10.59
C ALA A 35 5.47 -14.91 -11.67
N GLU A 36 4.15 -14.71 -11.58
CA GLU A 36 3.38 -13.96 -12.58
C GLU A 36 3.22 -12.48 -12.23
N CYS A 37 3.62 -12.05 -11.02
CA CYS A 37 3.41 -10.69 -10.56
C CYS A 37 4.04 -9.65 -11.50
N SER A 38 5.26 -9.88 -11.97
CA SER A 38 5.97 -8.92 -12.84
C SER A 38 5.26 -8.72 -14.19
N SER A 39 4.73 -9.79 -14.80
CA SER A 39 3.96 -9.70 -16.05
C SER A 39 2.64 -8.94 -15.88
N HIS A 40 2.11 -8.91 -14.66
CA HIS A 40 0.92 -8.13 -14.30
C HIS A 40 1.26 -6.73 -13.75
N GLN A 41 2.51 -6.28 -13.90
CA GLN A 41 2.98 -4.98 -13.41
C GLN A 41 2.80 -4.81 -11.88
N ILE A 42 2.99 -5.89 -11.14
CA ILE A 42 2.96 -5.89 -9.68
C ILE A 42 4.39 -6.13 -9.20
N PHE A 43 4.98 -5.12 -8.58
CA PHE A 43 6.35 -5.16 -8.09
C PHE A 43 6.38 -4.94 -6.59
N PHE A 44 7.17 -5.75 -5.91
CA PHE A 44 7.32 -5.66 -4.46
C PHE A 44 8.77 -5.86 -4.06
N GLN A 45 9.12 -5.23 -2.96
CA GLN A 45 10.40 -5.42 -2.30
C GLN A 45 10.16 -5.57 -0.80
N PHE A 46 10.49 -6.74 -0.29
CA PHE A 46 10.46 -7.11 1.12
C PHE A 46 11.85 -7.62 1.52
N PRO A 47 12.21 -7.65 2.81
CA PRO A 47 13.53 -8.12 3.25
C PRO A 47 13.89 -9.53 2.79
N THR A 48 12.90 -10.41 2.66
CA THR A 48 13.08 -11.83 2.33
C THR A 48 12.66 -12.22 0.92
N CYS A 49 11.98 -11.33 0.21
CA CYS A 49 11.43 -11.63 -1.12
C CYS A 49 11.23 -10.34 -1.92
N ASN A 50 11.68 -10.35 -3.17
CA ASN A 50 11.43 -9.26 -4.11
C ASN A 50 11.34 -9.78 -5.54
N ASN A 51 10.70 -9.02 -6.42
CA ASN A 51 10.67 -9.27 -7.86
C ASN A 51 11.12 -8.06 -8.68
N VAL A 52 11.92 -7.18 -8.08
CA VAL A 52 12.35 -5.91 -8.66
C VAL A 52 13.65 -6.08 -9.40
N SER A 53 13.69 -5.66 -10.66
CA SER A 53 14.88 -5.58 -11.52
C SER A 53 15.12 -4.17 -12.06
N PHE A 54 14.60 -3.14 -11.40
CA PHE A 54 14.73 -1.77 -11.85
C PHE A 54 16.12 -1.22 -11.52
N SER A 55 16.70 -0.51 -12.49
CA SER A 55 17.92 0.27 -12.27
C SER A 55 17.59 1.57 -11.54
N ASP A 56 18.53 2.03 -10.73
CA ASP A 56 18.47 3.38 -10.16
C ASP A 56 18.63 4.44 -11.27
N PHE A 57 18.21 5.65 -11.00
CA PHE A 57 18.25 6.76 -11.95
C PHE A 57 18.60 8.06 -11.21
N ASP A 58 19.18 9.00 -11.93
CA ASP A 58 19.44 10.34 -11.45
C ASP A 58 18.44 11.33 -12.07
N LYS A 59 17.60 11.90 -11.23
CA LYS A 59 16.59 12.90 -11.60
C LYS A 59 16.29 13.75 -10.38
N GLN A 60 16.37 15.04 -10.52
CA GLN A 60 16.04 15.96 -9.44
C GLN A 60 14.57 15.76 -9.03
N PHE A 61 14.33 15.58 -7.73
CA PHE A 61 13.02 15.38 -7.17
C PHE A 61 12.32 16.71 -6.94
N GLU A 62 11.19 16.92 -7.59
CA GLU A 62 10.30 18.05 -7.37
C GLU A 62 9.06 17.58 -6.64
N PHE A 63 8.71 18.26 -5.57
CA PHE A 63 7.60 17.87 -4.74
C PHE A 63 6.89 19.08 -4.15
N SER A 64 5.58 19.12 -4.30
CA SER A 64 4.72 20.06 -3.59
C SER A 64 3.51 19.34 -3.01
N ARG A 65 2.96 19.89 -1.95
CA ARG A 65 1.78 19.34 -1.27
C ARG A 65 0.80 20.46 -0.91
N ARG A 66 -0.47 20.13 -0.90
CA ARG A 66 -1.52 20.97 -0.33
C ARG A 66 -1.94 20.39 1.01
N PRO A 67 -1.44 20.90 2.13
CA PRO A 67 -1.78 20.38 3.44
C PRO A 67 -3.26 20.60 3.76
N LEU A 68 -3.81 19.72 4.57
CA LEU A 68 -5.15 19.87 5.12
C LEU A 68 -5.21 21.14 5.98
N LYS A 69 -6.31 21.90 5.92
CA LYS A 69 -6.55 23.02 6.81
C LYS A 69 -6.60 22.52 8.27
N PHE A 70 -5.90 23.22 9.16
CA PHE A 70 -5.78 22.82 10.57
C PHE A 70 -7.14 22.65 11.27
N ASP A 71 -8.10 23.51 10.99
CA ASP A 71 -9.44 23.45 11.60
C ASP A 71 -10.16 22.13 11.27
N ARG A 72 -9.99 21.63 10.04
CA ARG A 72 -10.57 20.34 9.64
C ARG A 72 -9.91 19.18 10.38
N TYR A 73 -8.59 19.21 10.51
CA TYR A 73 -7.85 18.25 11.32
C TYR A 73 -8.30 18.29 12.79
N GLN A 74 -8.35 19.49 13.38
CA GLN A 74 -8.70 19.67 14.77
C GLN A 74 -10.13 19.17 15.08
N THR A 75 -11.08 19.44 14.19
CA THR A 75 -12.47 18.97 14.33
C THR A 75 -12.54 17.45 14.36
N ALA A 76 -11.90 16.78 13.39
CA ALA A 76 -11.88 15.33 13.34
C ALA A 76 -11.13 14.72 14.53
N PHE A 77 -10.00 15.32 14.94
CA PHE A 77 -9.25 14.87 16.12
C PHE A 77 -10.08 14.97 17.43
N LYS A 78 -10.80 16.07 17.63
CA LYS A 78 -11.70 16.23 18.77
C LYS A 78 -12.79 15.17 18.78
N LEU A 79 -13.38 14.85 17.63
CA LEU A 79 -14.38 13.80 17.49
C LEU A 79 -13.80 12.44 17.91
N VAL A 80 -12.66 12.05 17.34
CA VAL A 80 -11.98 10.78 17.68
C VAL A 80 -11.67 10.69 19.16
N LYS A 81 -11.08 11.76 19.74
CA LYS A 81 -10.77 11.80 21.18
C LYS A 81 -12.02 11.60 22.04
N ASN A 82 -13.12 12.26 21.68
CA ASN A 82 -14.39 12.13 22.39
C ASN A 82 -14.95 10.70 22.30
N GLU A 83 -14.89 10.06 21.14
CA GLU A 83 -15.39 8.68 20.97
C GLU A 83 -14.54 7.66 21.74
N ILE A 84 -13.22 7.86 21.81
CA ILE A 84 -12.32 7.07 22.67
C ILE A 84 -12.67 7.25 24.15
N GLN A 85 -12.90 8.49 24.59
CA GLN A 85 -13.27 8.76 25.99
C GLN A 85 -14.62 8.17 26.40
N LYS A 86 -15.56 8.05 25.45
CA LYS A 86 -16.85 7.37 25.67
C LYS A 86 -16.74 5.83 25.66
N GLY A 87 -15.58 5.28 25.33
CA GLY A 87 -15.38 3.84 25.22
C GLY A 87 -15.90 3.22 23.92
N ASN A 88 -16.25 4.03 22.91
CA ASN A 88 -16.73 3.55 21.61
C ASN A 88 -15.59 2.97 20.73
N SER A 89 -14.34 3.32 21.04
CA SER A 89 -13.13 2.74 20.45
C SER A 89 -11.96 2.87 21.40
N TYR A 90 -10.99 1.95 21.32
CA TYR A 90 -9.76 2.02 22.10
C TYR A 90 -8.57 2.52 21.29
N LEU A 91 -8.60 2.26 19.98
CA LEU A 91 -7.56 2.66 19.04
C LEU A 91 -8.20 3.04 17.71
N LEU A 92 -7.75 4.15 17.13
CA LEU A 92 -8.22 4.61 15.84
C LEU A 92 -7.08 5.34 15.11
N ASN A 93 -6.87 4.98 13.84
CA ASN A 93 -5.93 5.67 12.97
C ASN A 93 -6.66 6.74 12.17
N LEU A 94 -6.41 8.02 12.48
CA LEU A 94 -7.02 9.16 11.80
C LEU A 94 -6.14 9.56 10.61
N ALA A 95 -6.58 9.26 9.40
CA ALA A 95 -5.87 9.58 8.18
C ALA A 95 -6.66 10.57 7.30
N PHE A 96 -5.93 11.39 6.56
CA PHE A 96 -6.50 12.34 5.59
C PHE A 96 -5.77 12.26 4.25
N PRO A 97 -6.50 12.28 3.13
CA PRO A 97 -5.86 12.40 1.83
C PRO A 97 -5.19 13.77 1.70
N THR A 98 -3.95 13.78 1.24
CA THR A 98 -3.20 14.99 0.93
C THR A 98 -2.87 15.00 -0.55
N GLN A 99 -3.29 16.06 -1.24
CA GLN A 99 -2.89 16.26 -2.63
C GLN A 99 -1.38 16.54 -2.71
N ILE A 100 -0.73 15.79 -3.55
CA ILE A 100 0.68 15.98 -3.88
C ILE A 100 0.85 16.23 -5.38
N GLN A 101 1.88 16.97 -5.73
CA GLN A 101 2.34 17.15 -7.10
C GLN A 101 3.84 16.86 -7.13
N THR A 102 4.25 16.02 -8.05
CA THR A 102 5.64 15.63 -8.22
C THR A 102 5.93 15.34 -9.68
N ASN A 103 7.19 15.47 -10.06
CA ASN A 103 7.68 15.07 -11.37
C ASN A 103 8.06 13.58 -11.46
N TYR A 104 7.93 12.82 -10.35
CA TYR A 104 8.17 11.38 -10.32
C TYR A 104 6.89 10.60 -10.64
N SER A 105 7.03 9.56 -11.49
CA SER A 105 6.02 8.53 -11.66
C SER A 105 5.92 7.64 -10.42
N LEU A 106 4.85 6.86 -10.28
CA LEU A 106 4.72 5.88 -9.19
C LEU A 106 5.88 4.89 -9.15
N LYS A 107 6.37 4.47 -10.31
CA LYS A 107 7.54 3.59 -10.43
C LYS A 107 8.82 4.27 -9.91
N GLU A 108 9.06 5.53 -10.27
CA GLU A 108 10.21 6.30 -9.79
C GLU A 108 10.15 6.52 -8.28
N ILE A 109 8.97 6.80 -7.72
CA ILE A 109 8.73 6.88 -6.28
C ILE A 109 9.06 5.53 -5.61
N PHE A 110 8.60 4.42 -6.19
CA PHE A 110 8.88 3.09 -5.67
C PHE A 110 10.39 2.79 -5.65
N ILE A 111 11.13 3.13 -6.70
CA ILE A 111 12.58 2.90 -6.79
C ILE A 111 13.32 3.72 -5.72
N LYS A 112 13.04 5.01 -5.61
CA LYS A 112 13.74 5.93 -4.71
C LYS A 112 13.35 5.78 -3.24
N SER A 113 12.24 5.14 -2.93
CA SER A 113 11.82 4.91 -1.56
C SER A 113 12.77 3.97 -0.82
N GLN A 114 13.11 4.30 0.42
CA GLN A 114 13.95 3.52 1.33
C GLN A 114 13.16 2.63 2.29
N ALA A 115 11.84 2.54 2.14
CA ALA A 115 10.99 1.70 2.99
C ALA A 115 11.36 0.22 2.86
N LYS A 116 11.35 -0.52 3.97
CA LYS A 116 11.65 -1.97 4.01
C LYS A 116 10.64 -2.80 3.23
N TYR A 117 9.38 -2.42 3.27
CA TYR A 117 8.28 -3.09 2.59
C TYR A 117 7.68 -2.12 1.59
N LYS A 118 7.77 -2.46 0.32
CA LYS A 118 7.27 -1.64 -0.79
C LYS A 118 6.44 -2.48 -1.73
N LEU A 119 5.33 -1.93 -2.18
CA LEU A 119 4.50 -2.50 -3.24
C LEU A 119 4.16 -1.42 -4.26
N LEU A 120 4.43 -1.69 -5.53
CA LEU A 120 3.90 -0.96 -6.68
C LEU A 120 2.87 -1.86 -7.36
N TYR A 121 1.63 -1.41 -7.38
CA TYR A 121 0.53 -2.14 -7.99
C TYR A 121 0.11 -1.46 -9.28
N GLN A 122 0.60 -1.98 -10.40
CA GLN A 122 0.37 -1.41 -11.73
C GLN A 122 0.76 0.08 -11.74
N ASP A 123 0.10 0.91 -12.53
CA ASP A 123 0.20 2.37 -12.45
C ASP A 123 -0.90 3.00 -11.58
N LYS A 124 -1.45 2.24 -10.63
CA LYS A 124 -2.57 2.68 -9.80
C LYS A 124 -2.13 3.27 -8.47
N PHE A 125 -1.22 2.60 -7.78
CA PHE A 125 -0.71 3.08 -6.51
C PHE A 125 0.64 2.47 -6.14
N VAL A 126 1.32 3.14 -5.23
CA VAL A 126 2.47 2.62 -4.51
C VAL A 126 2.17 2.72 -3.01
N CYS A 127 2.51 1.69 -2.25
CA CYS A 127 2.39 1.73 -0.81
C CYS A 127 3.67 1.27 -0.12
N PHE A 128 3.85 1.76 1.10
CA PHE A 128 5.02 1.54 1.93
C PHE A 128 4.58 1.18 3.34
N SER A 129 5.30 0.27 3.98
CA SER A 129 5.21 0.06 5.41
C SER A 129 6.53 0.49 6.06
N PRO A 130 6.53 1.58 6.83
CA PRO A 130 7.72 2.04 7.55
C PRO A 130 7.95 1.27 8.85
N GLU A 131 6.98 0.47 9.28
CA GLU A 131 7.04 -0.18 10.58
C GLU A 131 8.14 -1.23 10.64
N THR A 132 8.98 -1.09 11.64
CA THR A 132 9.92 -2.13 12.10
C THR A 132 9.22 -2.89 13.22
N PHE A 133 8.84 -4.12 12.96
CA PHE A 133 8.45 -5.03 14.02
C PHE A 133 9.67 -5.66 14.65
#